data_1068e1fee619648351ceab02f8469913
#
_entry.id   1068e1fee619648351ceab02f8469913
#
_cell.length_a   1.000
_cell.length_b   1.000
_cell.length_c   1.000
_cell.angle_alpha   90.00
_cell.angle_beta   90.00
_cell.angle_gamma   90.00
#
_symmetry.space_group_name_H-M   'P 1'
#
loop_
_entity.id
_entity.type
_entity.pdbx_description
1 polymer ?
#
loop_
_entity_poly.entity_id
_entity_poly.type
_entity_poly.pdbx_seq_one_letter_code
_entity_poly.pdbx_strand_id
1 'polypeptide(L)'
;HFPTNHYFHGRIEDYPSKNPFDVVYCSEVIEHVADANGFLSATARLMRPGALLYLTTPDISHWRRPQDINEWDAFCPPAHCLYFNPLNLTTILARHGLRVIRRRWAWKPGIKLYACRTA
;
A
#
# COMPACT_ATOMS: atom_id res chain seq x y z
N HIS A 1 -19.20 13.88 0.59
CA HIS A 1 -19.43 13.44 -0.79
C HIS A 1 -19.24 14.60 -1.78
N PHE A 2 -18.45 14.35 -2.82
CA PHE A 2 -18.16 15.36 -3.87
C PHE A 2 -18.79 14.89 -5.18
N PRO A 3 -19.74 15.67 -5.76
CA PRO A 3 -20.48 15.23 -6.95
C PRO A 3 -19.62 14.98 -8.19
N THR A 4 -18.44 15.62 -8.26
CA THR A 4 -17.49 15.47 -9.38
C THR A 4 -16.59 14.23 -9.25
N ASN A 5 -16.60 13.56 -8.08
CA ASN A 5 -15.78 12.38 -7.87
C ASN A 5 -16.50 11.14 -8.38
N HIS A 6 -15.71 10.19 -8.85
CA HIS A 6 -16.18 8.87 -9.24
C HIS A 6 -15.91 7.88 -8.13
N TYR A 7 -16.96 7.13 -7.74
CA TYR A 7 -16.86 6.15 -6.66
C TYR A 7 -17.12 4.76 -7.21
N PHE A 8 -16.32 3.80 -6.75
CA PHE A 8 -16.49 2.41 -7.10
C PHE A 8 -16.53 1.58 -5.81
N HIS A 9 -17.57 0.78 -5.66
CA HIS A 9 -17.72 -0.14 -4.54
C HIS A 9 -17.32 -1.55 -4.99
N GLY A 10 -16.17 -2.02 -4.53
CA GLY A 10 -15.64 -3.32 -4.91
C GLY A 10 -14.14 -3.40 -4.65
N ARG A 11 -13.55 -4.49 -5.12
CA ARG A 11 -12.10 -4.68 -5.01
C ARG A 11 -11.40 -3.94 -6.15
N ILE A 12 -10.16 -3.52 -5.87
CA ILE A 12 -9.35 -2.84 -6.90
C ILE A 12 -9.12 -3.75 -8.11
N GLU A 13 -9.03 -5.07 -7.90
CA GLU A 13 -8.85 -6.06 -8.96
C GLU A 13 -9.99 -6.02 -9.98
N ASP A 14 -11.17 -5.62 -9.54
CA ASP A 14 -12.39 -5.60 -10.37
C ASP A 14 -12.68 -4.22 -10.96
N TYR A 15 -11.84 -3.22 -10.70
CA TYR A 15 -12.08 -1.87 -11.19
C TYR A 15 -11.89 -1.77 -12.70
N PRO A 16 -12.95 -1.38 -13.45
CA PRO A 16 -12.92 -1.43 -14.92
C PRO A 16 -12.35 -0.15 -15.53
N SER A 17 -11.18 0.31 -15.10
CA SER A 17 -10.59 1.52 -15.64
C SER A 17 -10.08 1.31 -17.07
N LYS A 18 -10.50 2.20 -17.96
CA LYS A 18 -9.98 2.28 -19.34
C LYS A 18 -8.80 3.24 -19.45
N ASN A 19 -8.71 4.20 -18.53
CA ASN A 19 -7.69 5.24 -18.54
C ASN A 19 -6.80 5.06 -17.31
N PRO A 20 -5.49 4.85 -17.48
CA PRO A 20 -4.59 4.72 -16.36
C PRO A 20 -4.45 6.03 -15.58
N PHE A 21 -4.16 5.89 -14.30
CA PHE A 21 -4.01 7.02 -13.39
C PHE A 21 -2.55 7.48 -13.31
N ASP A 22 -2.37 8.78 -13.05
CA ASP A 22 -1.06 9.39 -12.82
C ASP A 22 -0.59 9.25 -11.38
N VAL A 23 -1.54 9.20 -10.45
CA VAL A 23 -1.27 9.10 -9.01
C VAL A 23 -2.27 8.14 -8.39
N VAL A 24 -1.77 7.24 -7.56
CA VAL A 24 -2.58 6.38 -6.70
C VAL A 24 -2.21 6.67 -5.24
N TYR A 25 -3.24 6.93 -4.44
CA TYR A 25 -3.09 7.13 -3.00
C TYR A 25 -3.68 5.92 -2.28
N CYS A 26 -2.83 5.24 -1.51
CA CYS A 26 -3.19 4.01 -0.82
C CYS A 26 -2.70 4.08 0.63
N SER A 27 -3.56 4.51 1.54
CA SER A 27 -3.22 4.70 2.95
C SER A 27 -3.93 3.69 3.83
N GLU A 28 -3.16 2.88 4.54
CA GLU A 28 -3.67 1.87 5.49
C GLU A 28 -4.68 0.91 4.83
N VAL A 29 -4.30 0.34 3.70
CA VAL A 29 -5.13 -0.59 2.93
C VAL A 29 -4.47 -1.96 2.76
N ILE A 30 -3.19 -1.99 2.38
CA ILE A 30 -2.52 -3.23 1.99
C ILE A 30 -2.48 -4.28 3.12
N GLU A 31 -2.46 -3.86 4.37
CA GLU A 31 -2.50 -4.75 5.54
C GLU A 31 -3.84 -5.47 5.71
N HIS A 32 -4.88 -4.98 5.06
CA HIS A 32 -6.23 -5.56 5.14
C HIS A 32 -6.53 -6.55 4.02
N VAL A 33 -5.72 -6.59 2.96
CA VAL A 33 -5.99 -7.48 1.83
C VAL A 33 -5.45 -8.88 2.09
N ALA A 34 -6.17 -9.89 1.66
CA ALA A 34 -5.74 -11.28 1.82
C ALA A 34 -4.69 -11.68 0.76
N ASP A 35 -4.73 -11.06 -0.41
CA ASP A 35 -3.82 -11.32 -1.54
C ASP A 35 -3.09 -10.03 -1.93
N ALA A 36 -1.92 -9.82 -1.34
CA ALA A 36 -1.10 -8.64 -1.64
C ALA A 36 -0.62 -8.63 -3.09
N ASN A 37 -0.30 -9.78 -3.66
CA ASN A 37 0.16 -9.86 -5.04
C ASN A 37 -0.94 -9.45 -6.02
N GLY A 38 -2.16 -9.97 -5.84
CA GLY A 38 -3.30 -9.57 -6.65
C GLY A 38 -3.62 -8.08 -6.52
N PHE A 39 -3.59 -7.56 -5.30
CA PHE A 39 -3.82 -6.14 -5.03
C PHE A 39 -2.78 -5.24 -5.72
N LEU A 40 -1.50 -5.58 -5.61
CA LEU A 40 -0.43 -4.77 -6.20
C LEU A 40 -0.36 -4.91 -7.72
N SER A 41 -0.66 -6.11 -8.25
CA SER A 41 -0.78 -6.30 -9.69
C SER A 41 -1.88 -5.41 -10.29
N ALA A 42 -3.04 -5.38 -9.64
CA ALA A 42 -4.16 -4.53 -10.06
C ALA A 42 -3.81 -3.05 -9.93
N THR A 43 -3.16 -2.66 -8.82
CA THR A 43 -2.71 -1.28 -8.62
C THR A 43 -1.77 -0.84 -9.75
N ALA A 44 -0.76 -1.64 -10.05
CA ALA A 44 0.20 -1.32 -11.12
C ALA A 44 -0.49 -1.22 -12.48
N ARG A 45 -1.45 -2.10 -12.76
CA ARG A 45 -2.23 -2.08 -14.01
C ARG A 45 -3.01 -0.79 -14.18
N LEU A 46 -3.50 -0.23 -13.08
CA LEU A 46 -4.26 1.03 -13.10
C LEU A 46 -3.38 2.27 -13.21
N MET A 47 -2.08 2.14 -13.05
CA MET A 47 -1.13 3.24 -13.13
C MET A 47 -0.52 3.30 -14.53
N ARG A 48 -0.34 4.52 -15.06
CA ARG A 48 0.47 4.64 -16.28
C ARG A 48 1.95 4.49 -15.97
N PRO A 49 2.80 4.13 -16.94
CA PRO A 49 4.25 4.14 -16.73
C PRO A 49 4.72 5.51 -16.23
N GLY A 50 5.55 5.51 -15.19
CA GLY A 50 6.00 6.74 -14.54
C GLY A 50 5.04 7.32 -13.49
N ALA A 51 3.86 6.74 -13.32
CA ALA A 51 2.90 7.18 -12.32
C ALA A 51 3.42 6.96 -10.90
N LEU A 52 2.88 7.74 -9.97
CA LEU A 52 3.28 7.74 -8.56
C LEU A 52 2.27 7.01 -7.70
N LEU A 53 2.78 6.12 -6.85
CA LEU A 53 2.03 5.50 -5.76
C LEU A 53 2.49 6.08 -4.43
N TYR A 54 1.56 6.65 -3.66
CA TYR A 54 1.80 6.93 -2.23
C TYR A 54 1.15 5.81 -1.42
N LEU A 55 1.95 5.17 -0.54
CA LEU A 55 1.48 4.03 0.24
C LEU A 55 1.91 4.17 1.69
N THR A 56 0.96 3.92 2.61
CA THR A 56 1.24 3.80 4.03
C THR A 56 0.68 2.49 4.58
N THR A 57 1.39 1.90 5.53
CA THR A 57 0.98 0.68 6.25
C THR A 57 1.75 0.59 7.57
N PRO A 58 1.24 -0.15 8.58
CA PRO A 58 2.01 -0.36 9.81
C PRO A 58 3.36 -1.03 9.57
N ASP A 59 4.35 -0.69 10.39
CA ASP A 59 5.72 -1.24 10.34
C ASP A 59 5.97 -2.14 11.55
N ILE A 60 5.97 -3.44 11.33
CA ILE A 60 6.21 -4.43 12.38
C ILE A 60 7.63 -4.35 12.95
N SER A 61 8.57 -3.81 12.20
CA SER A 61 9.98 -3.69 12.62
C SER A 61 10.34 -2.33 13.23
N HIS A 62 9.36 -1.42 13.37
CA HIS A 62 9.63 -0.07 13.85
C HIS A 62 10.14 -0.08 15.30
N TRP A 63 11.15 0.74 15.58
CA TRP A 63 11.78 0.79 16.90
C TRP A 63 10.84 1.22 18.04
N ARG A 64 9.75 1.91 17.72
CA ARG A 64 8.73 2.30 18.70
C ARG A 64 7.58 1.31 18.82
N ARG A 65 7.61 0.22 18.06
CA ARG A 65 6.61 -0.83 18.22
C ARG A 65 6.75 -1.45 19.62
N PRO A 66 5.64 -1.67 20.37
CA PRO A 66 5.73 -2.36 21.66
C PRO A 66 6.44 -3.70 21.53
N GLN A 67 7.27 -4.05 22.54
CA GLN A 67 7.96 -5.33 22.54
C GLN A 67 6.99 -6.50 22.49
N ASP A 68 5.93 -6.43 23.32
CA ASP A 68 4.83 -7.38 23.21
C ASP A 68 3.93 -6.94 22.06
N ILE A 69 3.90 -7.74 21.00
CA ILE A 69 3.10 -7.46 19.82
C ILE A 69 1.61 -7.33 20.14
N ASN A 70 1.13 -8.00 21.19
CA ASN A 70 -0.27 -7.94 21.59
C ASN A 70 -0.66 -6.57 22.16
N GLU A 71 0.31 -5.77 22.58
CA GLU A 71 0.08 -4.40 23.05
C GLU A 71 0.10 -3.37 21.91
N TRP A 72 0.36 -3.80 20.68
CA TRP A 72 0.40 -2.94 19.52
C TRP A 72 -0.96 -2.88 18.85
N ASP A 73 -1.57 -1.68 18.75
CA ASP A 73 -2.90 -1.50 18.19
C ASP A 73 -3.02 -2.00 16.75
N ALA A 74 -1.93 -1.93 15.97
CA ALA A 74 -1.91 -2.43 14.60
C ALA A 74 -1.89 -3.96 14.50
N PHE A 75 -1.60 -4.67 15.60
CA PHE A 75 -1.74 -6.12 15.62
C PHE A 75 -3.17 -6.48 16.00
N CYS A 76 -4.02 -6.62 15.00
CA CYS A 76 -5.46 -6.86 15.18
C CYS A 76 -6.01 -7.85 14.15
N PRO A 77 -5.52 -9.12 14.16
CA PRO A 77 -6.11 -10.12 13.28
C PRO A 77 -7.57 -10.42 13.68
N PRO A 78 -8.47 -10.73 12.75
CA PRO A 78 -8.22 -10.87 11.31
C PRO A 78 -8.38 -9.56 10.52
N ALA A 79 -8.60 -8.41 11.16
CA ALA A 79 -8.76 -7.14 10.45
C ALA A 79 -7.50 -6.76 9.68
N HIS A 80 -6.32 -6.87 10.32
CA HIS A 80 -5.05 -6.81 9.63
C HIS A 80 -4.59 -8.22 9.31
N CYS A 81 -4.50 -8.54 8.03
CA CYS A 81 -4.10 -9.87 7.53
C CYS A 81 -2.59 -9.98 7.31
N LEU A 82 -1.94 -8.87 6.97
CA LEU A 82 -0.55 -8.82 6.57
C LEU A 82 0.20 -7.78 7.39
N TYR A 83 1.45 -8.09 7.71
CA TYR A 83 2.32 -7.20 8.48
C TYR A 83 3.63 -7.02 7.73
N PHE A 84 4.01 -5.77 7.49
CA PHE A 84 5.15 -5.42 6.65
C PHE A 84 6.27 -4.80 7.48
N ASN A 85 7.50 -4.95 6.99
CA ASN A 85 8.62 -4.09 7.31
C ASN A 85 9.07 -3.39 6.01
N PRO A 86 9.94 -2.36 6.09
CA PRO A 86 10.35 -1.65 4.87
C PRO A 86 11.00 -2.53 3.82
N LEU A 87 11.77 -3.54 4.24
CA LEU A 87 12.46 -4.42 3.30
C LEU A 87 11.50 -5.30 2.51
N ASN A 88 10.60 -6.01 3.20
CA ASN A 88 9.69 -6.90 2.50
C ASN A 88 8.64 -6.13 1.68
N LEU A 89 8.22 -4.97 2.14
CA LEU A 89 7.33 -4.12 1.35
C LEU A 89 8.00 -3.63 0.06
N THR A 90 9.23 -3.14 0.15
CA THR A 90 10.00 -2.72 -1.02
C THR A 90 10.19 -3.89 -2.00
N THR A 91 10.45 -5.09 -1.49
CA THR A 91 10.65 -6.29 -2.31
C THR A 91 9.38 -6.67 -3.07
N ILE A 92 8.23 -6.72 -2.37
CA ILE A 92 6.97 -7.08 -3.03
C ILE A 92 6.53 -6.01 -4.04
N LEU A 93 6.73 -4.74 -3.73
CA LEU A 93 6.46 -3.65 -4.67
C LEU A 93 7.28 -3.81 -5.95
N ALA A 94 8.57 -4.11 -5.82
CA ALA A 94 9.46 -4.30 -6.96
C ALA A 94 9.02 -5.43 -7.88
N ARG A 95 8.47 -6.52 -7.32
CA ARG A 95 7.93 -7.64 -8.12
C ARG A 95 6.82 -7.21 -9.07
N HIS A 96 6.12 -6.13 -8.73
CA HIS A 96 5.01 -5.60 -9.54
C HIS A 96 5.39 -4.34 -10.32
N GLY A 97 6.69 -4.10 -10.50
CA GLY A 97 7.17 -2.95 -11.26
C GLY A 97 6.97 -1.61 -10.55
N LEU A 98 6.88 -1.64 -9.23
CA LEU A 98 6.70 -0.45 -8.39
C LEU A 98 8.00 -0.21 -7.62
N ARG A 99 8.81 0.73 -8.11
CA ARG A 99 10.11 1.04 -7.53
C ARG A 99 9.96 2.12 -6.47
N VAL A 100 10.35 1.83 -5.24
CA VAL A 100 10.36 2.81 -4.14
C VAL A 100 11.40 3.90 -4.46
N ILE A 101 10.94 5.14 -4.54
CA ILE A 101 11.80 6.29 -4.84
C ILE A 101 12.07 7.15 -3.62
N ARG A 102 11.22 7.07 -2.60
CA ARG A 102 11.41 7.81 -1.35
C ARG A 102 10.63 7.14 -0.23
N ARG A 103 11.27 7.01 0.94
CA ARG A 103 10.60 6.64 2.18
C ARG A 103 10.67 7.81 3.14
N ARG A 104 9.50 8.19 3.70
CA ARG A 104 9.45 9.24 4.70
C ARG A 104 9.71 8.66 6.09
N TRP A 105 10.37 9.44 6.93
CA TRP A 105 10.53 9.09 8.34
C TRP A 105 9.16 9.10 9.04
N ALA A 106 8.92 8.10 9.91
CA ALA A 106 7.68 7.99 10.68
C ALA A 106 8.01 7.90 12.18
N TRP A 107 7.41 8.78 12.96
CA TRP A 107 7.55 8.74 14.41
C TRP A 107 6.80 7.55 15.02
N LYS A 108 5.58 7.28 14.55
CA LYS A 108 4.78 6.11 14.95
C LYS A 108 5.17 4.89 14.11
N PRO A 109 4.91 3.65 14.62
CA PRO A 109 5.20 2.42 13.88
C PRO A 109 4.44 2.34 12.56
N GLY A 110 5.00 2.94 11.52
CA GLY A 110 4.41 3.00 10.19
C GLY A 110 5.45 3.19 9.12
N ILE A 111 5.11 2.73 7.93
CA ILE A 111 5.87 2.95 6.71
C ILE A 111 5.11 3.96 5.86
N LYS A 112 5.80 4.99 5.38
CA LYS A 112 5.26 5.99 4.45
C LYS A 112 6.23 6.10 3.29
N LEU A 113 5.80 5.72 2.11
CA LEU A 113 6.68 5.73 0.95
C LEU A 113 6.00 6.20 -0.31
N TYR A 114 6.83 6.58 -1.26
CA TYR A 114 6.46 6.84 -2.64
C TYR A 114 7.14 5.80 -3.54
N ALA A 115 6.38 5.24 -4.45
CA ALA A 115 6.90 4.33 -5.46
C ALA A 115 6.46 4.81 -6.86
N CYS A 116 7.31 4.56 -7.83
CA CYS A 116 7.05 4.93 -9.22
C CYS A 116 6.85 3.66 -10.04
N ARG A 117 5.81 3.64 -10.89
CA ARG A 117 5.65 2.52 -11.80
C ARG A 117 6.73 2.58 -12.88
N THR A 118 7.53 1.55 -12.97
CA THR A 118 8.48 1.35 -14.08
C THR A 118 7.73 0.95 -15.35
N ALA A 119 8.35 1.09 -16.46
CA ALA A 119 7.71 0.84 -17.77
C ALA A 119 7.09 -0.55 -17.89
#